data_b481df77626a3df24f0e728d029369b7
#
_entry.id   b481df77626a3df24f0e728d029369b7
#
_cell.length_a   1.000
_cell.length_b   1.000
_cell.length_c   1.000
_cell.angle_alpha   90.00
_cell.angle_beta   90.00
_cell.angle_gamma   90.00
#
_symmetry.space_group_name_H-M   'P 1'
#
loop_
_entity.id
_entity.type
_entity.pdbx_description
1 polymer ?
#
loop_
_entity_poly.entity_id
_entity_poly.type
_entity_poly.pdbx_seq_one_letter_code
_entity_poly.pdbx_strand_id
1 'polypeptide(L)'
;VVKPINILVAIFSEKESHSVYLLNKNNINRLDVVTYISHGSPEKEISDPKENIDSSNEPSEHDKQENSFLINLNNLVEEDKIDNLIGRTKEVERLVQILSRRTKNNPLLVGESGVGKTAIAEGLAYLICNKKVPQIISKSTIYSLDIAALVAGTKYRGDFEKRLKEVLNFLDTKDKPILFIDEIHTIIGAGSASGGSLDVSNLLKPALAKGQIRCIGSTTFQEYRGIFDQNQALSRRFQKIDVLEPNYDECVEILDGLKGIYEEYHNVNYSNESIKTSIELSSKYINDRFLPDKAIDVIDETGAMLNIARKNDKKITVNQSDIEKTISKITKIPEQSITVADKKNLKNIEDDLKRVIFGQDAAVETLSSAIKLSRVGLRDDNKTIGSFLFTGPTGVGKTEISTQLADIMGVDLLRFDMSEYMERHTVSRLIGAPPGYVGFDQGGLLTEAIVKSPHCVLLLDEIEKAHPDIFNILLQVMDAGVLTDNNGRKADFRNVILIMTTNIGAELLGKRNIGFNKSSNESDAMGSLNKLFSPEFRNRLDETIQFNYLDK
;
A
#
# COMPACT_ATOMS: atom_id res chain seq x y z
N VAL A 1 12.57 23.37 -23.18
CA VAL A 1 13.40 24.49 -23.70
C VAL A 1 14.54 24.70 -22.69
N VAL A 2 15.79 24.48 -23.10
CA VAL A 2 16.99 24.70 -22.25
C VAL A 2 17.15 26.21 -22.07
N LYS A 3 17.04 26.68 -20.82
CA LYS A 3 17.28 28.10 -20.50
C LYS A 3 18.79 28.33 -20.26
N PRO A 4 19.36 29.54 -20.50
CA PRO A 4 20.76 29.86 -20.26
C PRO A 4 21.25 29.51 -18.86
N ILE A 5 20.38 29.61 -17.86
CA ILE A 5 20.65 29.29 -16.45
C ILE A 5 20.93 27.79 -16.21
N ASN A 6 20.32 26.90 -17.02
CA ASN A 6 20.58 25.45 -16.95
C ASN A 6 22.00 25.13 -17.44
N ILE A 7 22.57 25.96 -18.34
CA ILE A 7 23.93 25.85 -18.81
C ILE A 7 24.91 26.19 -17.67
N LEU A 8 24.58 27.20 -16.86
CA LEU A 8 25.39 27.59 -15.71
C LEU A 8 25.51 26.43 -14.69
N VAL A 9 24.41 25.70 -14.43
CA VAL A 9 24.44 24.50 -13.56
C VAL A 9 25.26 23.38 -14.18
N ALA A 10 25.20 23.21 -15.51
CA ALA A 10 25.96 22.19 -16.24
C ALA A 10 27.48 22.47 -16.22
N ILE A 11 27.90 23.73 -16.22
CA ILE A 11 29.32 24.13 -16.13
C ILE A 11 29.99 23.57 -14.86
N PHE A 12 29.25 23.50 -13.73
CA PHE A 12 29.77 22.92 -12.49
C PHE A 12 30.02 21.41 -12.55
N SER A 13 29.57 20.72 -13.59
CA SER A 13 29.87 19.29 -13.78
C SER A 13 31.29 19.06 -14.26
N GLU A 14 31.91 20.07 -14.92
CA GLU A 14 33.28 20.05 -15.39
C GLU A 14 34.23 20.62 -14.33
N LYS A 15 34.62 19.80 -13.35
CA LYS A 15 35.37 20.22 -12.15
C LYS A 15 36.73 20.90 -12.44
N GLU A 16 37.34 20.60 -13.58
CA GLU A 16 38.67 21.15 -13.99
C GLU A 16 38.54 22.39 -14.89
N SER A 17 37.33 22.90 -15.10
CA SER A 17 37.10 24.09 -15.92
C SER A 17 37.54 25.36 -15.23
N HIS A 18 38.24 26.25 -15.97
CA HIS A 18 38.61 27.59 -15.51
C HIS A 18 37.39 28.41 -15.05
N SER A 19 36.21 28.17 -15.66
CA SER A 19 34.97 28.83 -15.29
C SER A 19 34.52 28.44 -13.88
N VAL A 20 34.64 27.15 -13.51
CA VAL A 20 34.30 26.66 -12.16
C VAL A 20 35.29 27.23 -11.13
N TYR A 21 36.58 27.33 -11.47
CA TYR A 21 37.58 27.95 -10.61
C TYR A 21 37.25 29.43 -10.31
N LEU A 22 36.85 30.19 -11.33
CA LEU A 22 36.47 31.60 -11.15
C LEU A 22 35.19 31.78 -10.34
N LEU A 23 34.18 30.90 -10.52
CA LEU A 23 32.94 30.91 -9.75
C LEU A 23 33.22 30.60 -8.28
N ASN A 24 34.01 29.56 -8.01
CA ASN A 24 34.40 29.21 -6.64
C ASN A 24 35.23 30.27 -5.95
N LYS A 25 36.11 30.98 -6.70
CA LYS A 25 36.90 32.09 -6.18
C LYS A 25 36.04 33.29 -5.76
N ASN A 26 34.84 33.42 -6.35
CA ASN A 26 33.87 34.44 -5.99
C ASN A 26 32.80 33.88 -5.00
N ASN A 27 33.08 32.78 -4.33
CA ASN A 27 32.18 32.10 -3.36
C ASN A 27 30.81 31.71 -3.95
N ILE A 28 30.71 31.47 -5.26
CA ILE A 28 29.52 31.00 -5.93
C ILE A 28 29.64 29.48 -6.12
N ASN A 29 28.87 28.72 -5.38
CA ASN A 29 28.80 27.27 -5.47
C ASN A 29 27.63 26.80 -6.34
N ARG A 30 27.68 25.56 -6.80
CA ARG A 30 26.58 24.95 -7.56
C ARG A 30 25.23 25.04 -6.83
N LEU A 31 25.24 24.90 -5.51
CA LEU A 31 24.04 24.94 -4.67
C LEU A 31 23.41 26.34 -4.68
N ASP A 32 24.24 27.41 -4.63
CA ASP A 32 23.76 28.79 -4.67
C ASP A 32 23.02 29.09 -5.96
N VAL A 33 23.57 28.58 -7.08
CA VAL A 33 22.94 28.74 -8.40
C VAL A 33 21.61 27.95 -8.49
N VAL A 34 21.55 26.74 -7.97
CA VAL A 34 20.33 25.93 -7.95
C VAL A 34 19.26 26.55 -7.05
N THR A 35 19.66 27.05 -5.88
CA THR A 35 18.75 27.73 -4.92
C THR A 35 18.20 29.03 -5.53
N TYR A 36 19.02 29.80 -6.22
CA TYR A 36 18.59 31.00 -6.93
C TYR A 36 17.57 30.68 -8.04
N ILE A 37 17.71 29.53 -8.71
CA ILE A 37 16.78 29.09 -9.76
C ILE A 37 15.43 28.67 -9.17
N SER A 38 15.43 28.04 -7.98
CA SER A 38 14.23 27.48 -7.37
C SER A 38 13.44 28.48 -6.54
N HIS A 39 14.10 29.47 -5.91
CA HIS A 39 13.44 30.34 -4.92
C HIS A 39 13.52 31.86 -5.20
N GLY A 40 14.23 32.29 -6.26
CA GLY A 40 14.42 33.73 -6.54
C GLY A 40 15.44 34.39 -5.58
N SER A 41 15.76 35.66 -5.83
CA SER A 41 16.74 36.41 -5.01
C SER A 41 16.21 36.68 -3.61
N PRO A 42 16.93 36.39 -2.54
CA PRO A 42 16.76 37.14 -1.31
C PRO A 42 17.43 38.52 -1.51
N GLU A 43 16.68 39.59 -1.35
CA GLU A 43 17.22 40.94 -1.26
C GLU A 43 18.17 41.01 -0.06
N LYS A 44 19.49 41.11 -0.33
CA LYS A 44 20.48 41.50 0.67
C LYS A 44 20.72 42.98 0.52
N GLU A 45 20.20 43.77 1.45
CA GLU A 45 20.68 45.11 1.71
C GLU A 45 22.14 45.05 2.12
N ILE A 46 23.00 45.79 1.38
CA ILE A 46 24.39 46.02 1.67
C ILE A 46 24.44 47.16 2.69
N SER A 47 24.93 46.91 3.89
CA SER A 47 25.38 47.95 4.81
C SER A 47 26.74 47.57 5.36
N ASP A 48 27.68 48.51 5.19
CA ASP A 48 29.10 48.49 5.59
C ASP A 48 29.29 48.30 7.12
N PRO A 49 30.47 47.83 7.54
CA PRO A 49 30.72 47.52 8.95
C PRO A 49 31.18 48.78 9.70
N LYS A 50 30.46 49.13 10.79
CA LYS A 50 31.04 49.92 11.89
C LYS A 50 30.58 49.33 13.23
N GLU A 51 31.62 49.08 14.03
CA GLU A 51 31.60 48.69 15.43
C GLU A 51 30.59 49.48 16.23
N ASN A 52 29.80 48.80 17.09
CA ASN A 52 29.71 49.19 18.51
C ASN A 52 29.02 48.08 19.31
N ILE A 53 29.64 47.79 20.41
CA ILE A 53 29.25 46.94 21.50
C ILE A 53 28.00 47.53 22.15
N ASP A 54 26.91 46.80 22.25
CA ASP A 54 26.08 46.78 23.43
C ASP A 54 25.17 45.51 23.49
N SER A 55 25.20 44.98 24.67
CA SER A 55 24.54 43.75 25.09
C SER A 55 23.03 43.91 25.20
N SER A 56 22.28 43.10 24.40
CA SER A 56 20.93 42.59 24.85
C SER A 56 20.47 41.44 23.94
N ASN A 57 20.40 40.28 24.52
CA ASN A 57 19.60 39.09 24.19
C ASN A 57 18.98 38.99 22.78
N GLU A 58 19.74 38.62 21.79
CA GLU A 58 19.23 37.91 20.63
C GLU A 58 19.51 36.40 20.79
N PRO A 59 18.54 35.50 20.45
CA PRO A 59 18.81 34.07 20.55
C PRO A 59 19.91 33.71 19.57
N SER A 60 20.92 32.98 20.07
CA SER A 60 22.12 32.58 19.34
C SER A 60 21.78 31.83 18.04
N GLU A 61 22.61 31.97 17.00
CA GLU A 61 22.47 31.21 15.74
C GLU A 61 22.43 29.68 15.96
N HIS A 62 22.99 29.21 17.07
CA HIS A 62 22.87 27.83 17.54
C HIS A 62 21.43 27.42 17.85
N ASP A 63 20.61 28.28 18.46
CA ASP A 63 19.20 27.98 18.77
C ASP A 63 18.32 27.88 17.50
N LYS A 64 18.68 28.63 16.44
CA LYS A 64 17.95 28.54 15.15
C LYS A 64 18.29 27.27 14.35
N GLN A 65 19.49 26.73 14.45
CA GLN A 65 19.89 25.47 13.80
C GLN A 65 19.37 24.25 14.56
N GLU A 66 19.31 24.31 15.90
CA GLU A 66 18.79 23.21 16.73
C GLU A 66 17.30 22.95 16.51
N ASN A 67 16.53 23.99 16.21
CA ASN A 67 15.10 23.88 15.89
C ASN A 67 14.81 23.33 14.48
N SER A 68 15.82 23.21 13.60
CA SER A 68 15.59 22.75 12.21
C SER A 68 15.28 21.25 12.09
N PHE A 69 15.58 20.44 13.10
CA PHE A 69 15.37 18.98 13.13
C PHE A 69 14.17 18.56 13.97
N LEU A 70 13.56 19.51 14.69
CA LEU A 70 12.44 19.24 15.58
C LEU A 70 11.23 20.10 15.22
N ILE A 71 10.10 19.47 15.07
CA ILE A 71 8.82 20.14 14.85
C ILE A 71 8.04 20.11 16.16
N ASN A 72 7.68 21.26 16.71
CA ASN A 72 6.87 21.35 17.91
C ASN A 72 5.40 21.15 17.56
N LEU A 73 4.84 19.97 17.91
CA LEU A 73 3.44 19.65 17.61
C LEU A 73 2.45 20.51 18.41
N ASN A 74 2.80 20.93 19.61
CA ASN A 74 1.93 21.81 20.39
C ASN A 74 1.76 23.18 19.72
N ASN A 75 2.84 23.75 19.17
CA ASN A 75 2.75 25.01 18.41
C ASN A 75 1.89 24.85 17.14
N LEU A 76 2.01 23.71 16.45
CA LEU A 76 1.16 23.45 15.27
C LEU A 76 -0.32 23.33 15.64
N VAL A 77 -0.64 22.82 16.83
CA VAL A 77 -2.02 22.82 17.33
C VAL A 77 -2.51 24.24 17.61
N GLU A 78 -1.66 25.11 18.20
CA GLU A 78 -2.01 26.52 18.46
C GLU A 78 -2.18 27.33 17.17
N GLU A 79 -1.53 26.91 16.09
CA GLU A 79 -1.65 27.50 14.76
C GLU A 79 -2.79 26.89 13.91
N ASP A 80 -3.65 26.04 14.49
CA ASP A 80 -4.73 25.30 13.79
C ASP A 80 -4.25 24.49 12.57
N LYS A 81 -2.99 23.97 12.62
CA LYS A 81 -2.39 23.17 11.55
C LYS A 81 -2.52 21.66 11.79
N ILE A 82 -3.00 21.25 12.94
CA ILE A 82 -3.24 19.84 13.29
C ILE A 82 -4.72 19.64 13.54
N ASP A 83 -5.27 18.66 12.87
CA ASP A 83 -6.66 18.29 12.96
C ASP A 83 -7.01 17.64 14.30
N ASN A 84 -8.26 17.79 14.72
CA ASN A 84 -8.74 17.13 15.92
C ASN A 84 -8.73 15.61 15.72
N LEU A 85 -8.18 14.88 16.70
CA LEU A 85 -8.22 13.42 16.69
C LEU A 85 -9.65 12.92 16.92
N ILE A 86 -10.12 12.13 15.99
CA ILE A 86 -11.45 11.52 16.04
C ILE A 86 -11.30 10.02 16.25
N GLY A 87 -12.06 9.47 17.17
CA GLY A 87 -11.92 8.07 17.56
C GLY A 87 -10.62 7.81 18.33
N ARG A 88 -10.13 6.58 18.29
CA ARG A 88 -8.85 6.13 18.90
C ARG A 88 -8.71 6.41 20.40
N THR A 89 -9.82 6.56 21.12
CA THR A 89 -9.83 6.91 22.55
C THR A 89 -9.06 5.89 23.39
N LYS A 90 -9.19 4.59 23.09
CA LYS A 90 -8.51 3.51 23.81
C LYS A 90 -7.00 3.56 23.65
N GLU A 91 -6.53 3.79 22.42
CA GLU A 91 -5.11 3.89 22.11
C GLU A 91 -4.48 5.11 22.79
N VAL A 92 -5.17 6.26 22.76
CA VAL A 92 -4.73 7.49 23.42
C VAL A 92 -4.72 7.34 24.95
N GLU A 93 -5.75 6.77 25.55
CA GLU A 93 -5.77 6.48 26.98
C GLU A 93 -4.60 5.57 27.39
N ARG A 94 -4.34 4.55 26.59
CA ARG A 94 -3.21 3.64 26.83
C ARG A 94 -1.87 4.34 26.68
N LEU A 95 -1.73 5.23 25.69
CA LEU A 95 -0.55 6.05 25.46
C LEU A 95 -0.28 6.97 26.66
N VAL A 96 -1.29 7.70 27.14
CA VAL A 96 -1.24 8.55 28.34
C VAL A 96 -0.87 7.74 29.59
N GLN A 97 -1.45 6.56 29.74
CA GLN A 97 -1.17 5.64 30.84
C GLN A 97 0.31 5.21 30.87
N ILE A 98 0.88 4.86 29.71
CA ILE A 98 2.28 4.45 29.58
C ILE A 98 3.21 5.64 29.86
N LEU A 99 2.95 6.81 29.27
CA LEU A 99 3.74 8.02 29.50
C LEU A 99 3.74 8.47 30.97
N SER A 100 2.71 8.12 31.73
CA SER A 100 2.61 8.44 33.15
C SER A 100 3.35 7.46 34.08
N ARG A 101 3.91 6.37 33.55
CA ARG A 101 4.65 5.37 34.34
C ARG A 101 6.01 5.88 34.76
N ARG A 102 6.52 5.36 35.88
CA ARG A 102 7.88 5.64 36.37
C ARG A 102 8.96 4.98 35.52
N THR A 103 8.71 3.76 35.04
CA THR A 103 9.62 2.96 34.21
C THR A 103 8.86 2.40 33.02
N LYS A 104 9.53 2.11 31.91
CA LYS A 104 8.92 1.69 30.63
C LYS A 104 7.85 2.68 30.20
N ASN A 105 8.20 3.95 30.26
CA ASN A 105 7.33 5.09 29.95
C ASN A 105 7.43 5.56 28.49
N ASN A 106 8.01 4.74 27.62
CA ASN A 106 8.11 5.01 26.20
C ASN A 106 7.12 4.11 25.43
N PRO A 107 6.00 4.63 24.96
CA PRO A 107 5.08 3.88 24.13
C PRO A 107 5.64 3.68 22.72
N LEU A 108 5.34 2.52 22.12
CA LEU A 108 5.62 2.19 20.73
C LEU A 108 4.32 1.83 20.04
N LEU A 109 3.88 2.68 19.13
CA LEU A 109 2.70 2.45 18.30
C LEU A 109 3.07 1.48 17.19
N VAL A 110 2.46 0.30 17.17
CA VAL A 110 2.74 -0.75 16.17
C VAL A 110 1.46 -1.02 15.38
N GLY A 111 1.53 -0.84 14.07
CA GLY A 111 0.39 -1.04 13.19
C GLY A 111 0.80 -0.85 11.73
N GLU A 112 -0.03 -1.26 10.80
CA GLU A 112 0.23 -1.11 9.38
C GLU A 112 0.31 0.36 8.94
N SER A 113 0.84 0.63 7.75
CA SER A 113 0.88 2.01 7.21
C SER A 113 -0.54 2.50 6.95
N GLY A 114 -0.82 3.79 7.23
CA GLY A 114 -2.13 4.39 6.96
C GLY A 114 -3.21 4.14 8.04
N VAL A 115 -2.93 3.42 9.15
CA VAL A 115 -3.93 3.19 10.23
C VAL A 115 -4.07 4.37 11.20
N GLY A 116 -3.29 5.45 11.02
CA GLY A 116 -3.40 6.67 11.83
C GLY A 116 -2.45 6.72 13.04
N LYS A 117 -1.26 6.09 12.99
CA LYS A 117 -0.27 6.14 14.09
C LYS A 117 0.21 7.56 14.40
N THR A 118 0.52 8.34 13.37
CA THR A 118 0.97 9.73 13.48
C THR A 118 -0.14 10.61 14.07
N ALA A 119 -1.39 10.42 13.60
CA ALA A 119 -2.56 11.13 14.11
C ALA A 119 -2.79 10.92 15.62
N ILE A 120 -2.43 9.75 16.19
CA ILE A 120 -2.51 9.50 17.63
C ILE A 120 -1.52 10.39 18.41
N ALA A 121 -0.31 10.60 17.88
CA ALA A 121 0.68 11.48 18.53
C ALA A 121 0.26 12.96 18.43
N GLU A 122 -0.25 13.38 17.27
CA GLU A 122 -0.81 14.71 17.03
C GLU A 122 -2.03 14.97 17.90
N GLY A 123 -2.93 13.99 17.99
CA GLY A 123 -4.10 14.07 18.88
C GLY A 123 -3.74 14.16 20.35
N LEU A 124 -2.64 13.53 20.79
CA LEU A 124 -2.14 13.73 22.15
C LEU A 124 -1.66 15.18 22.36
N ALA A 125 -0.98 15.79 21.38
CA ALA A 125 -0.59 17.20 21.45
C ALA A 125 -1.84 18.09 21.58
N TYR A 126 -2.88 17.83 20.78
CA TYR A 126 -4.16 18.53 20.86
C TYR A 126 -4.81 18.41 22.26
N LEU A 127 -4.81 17.23 22.86
CA LEU A 127 -5.34 17.00 24.20
C LEU A 127 -4.52 17.70 25.29
N ILE A 128 -3.20 17.79 25.13
CA ILE A 128 -2.31 18.51 26.05
C ILE A 128 -2.61 20.02 26.00
N CYS A 129 -2.67 20.61 24.82
CA CYS A 129 -2.99 22.05 24.65
C CYS A 129 -4.36 22.39 25.23
N ASN A 130 -5.36 21.52 25.04
CA ASN A 130 -6.70 21.68 25.59
C ASN A 130 -6.85 21.27 27.06
N LYS A 131 -5.76 20.91 27.75
CA LYS A 131 -5.74 20.47 29.17
C LYS A 131 -6.67 19.29 29.48
N LYS A 132 -6.91 18.43 28.50
CA LYS A 132 -7.75 17.21 28.62
C LYS A 132 -6.92 15.97 28.99
N VAL A 133 -5.78 16.15 29.64
CA VAL A 133 -4.85 15.09 30.05
C VAL A 133 -4.55 15.19 31.55
N PRO A 134 -4.09 14.10 32.21
CA PRO A 134 -3.69 14.13 33.61
C PRO A 134 -2.58 15.15 33.87
N GLN A 135 -2.53 15.69 35.11
CA GLN A 135 -1.56 16.73 35.52
C GLN A 135 -0.09 16.34 35.30
N ILE A 136 0.22 15.04 35.28
CA ILE A 136 1.58 14.52 35.08
C ILE A 136 2.15 14.92 33.70
N ILE A 137 1.30 14.94 32.66
CA ILE A 137 1.70 15.25 31.29
C ILE A 137 1.10 16.55 30.75
N SER A 138 0.29 17.29 31.57
CA SER A 138 -0.40 18.51 31.14
C SER A 138 0.53 19.68 30.77
N LYS A 139 1.79 19.63 31.19
CA LYS A 139 2.83 20.63 30.84
C LYS A 139 3.87 20.06 29.87
N SER A 140 3.62 18.90 29.27
CA SER A 140 4.55 18.28 28.33
C SER A 140 4.43 18.92 26.95
N THR A 141 5.54 19.04 26.26
CA THR A 141 5.60 19.48 24.85
C THR A 141 6.05 18.31 24.00
N ILE A 142 5.34 18.04 22.91
CA ILE A 142 5.68 16.96 21.97
C ILE A 142 6.48 17.54 20.81
N TYR A 143 7.67 16.98 20.61
CA TYR A 143 8.57 17.32 19.50
C TYR A 143 8.64 16.15 18.55
N SER A 144 8.23 16.35 17.31
CA SER A 144 8.40 15.37 16.22
C SER A 144 9.79 15.50 15.61
N LEU A 145 10.49 14.40 15.49
CA LEU A 145 11.83 14.34 14.88
C LEU A 145 11.71 14.23 13.37
N ASP A 146 12.26 15.21 12.66
CA ASP A 146 12.42 15.13 11.20
C ASP A 146 13.69 14.34 10.85
N ILE A 147 13.50 13.05 10.57
CA ILE A 147 14.60 12.13 10.21
C ILE A 147 15.22 12.54 8.87
N ALA A 148 14.41 13.00 7.92
CA ALA A 148 14.90 13.39 6.60
C ALA A 148 15.85 14.59 6.70
N ALA A 149 15.47 15.62 7.48
CA ALA A 149 16.34 16.77 7.74
C ALA A 149 17.62 16.36 8.49
N LEU A 150 17.52 15.39 9.40
CA LEU A 150 18.67 14.90 10.18
C LEU A 150 19.73 14.19 9.31
N VAL A 151 19.29 13.45 8.30
CA VAL A 151 20.15 12.70 7.36
C VAL A 151 20.61 13.59 6.21
N ALA A 152 19.87 14.62 5.83
CA ALA A 152 20.18 15.47 4.70
C ALA A 152 21.57 16.12 4.85
N GLY A 153 22.44 15.94 3.84
CA GLY A 153 23.78 16.52 3.80
C GLY A 153 24.82 15.85 4.71
N THR A 154 24.49 14.77 5.43
CA THR A 154 25.47 13.99 6.18
C THR A 154 26.25 13.09 5.23
N LYS A 155 27.58 13.29 5.15
CA LYS A 155 28.47 12.42 4.36
C LYS A 155 29.07 11.28 5.21
N TYR A 156 29.16 11.50 6.51
CA TYR A 156 29.78 10.57 7.44
C TYR A 156 28.84 10.25 8.61
N ARG A 157 28.96 9.06 9.14
CA ARG A 157 28.22 8.58 10.33
C ARG A 157 28.35 9.54 11.52
N GLY A 158 29.53 10.13 11.73
CA GLY A 158 29.77 11.04 12.84
C GLY A 158 28.94 12.33 12.79
N ASP A 159 28.58 12.79 11.59
CA ASP A 159 27.77 14.00 11.42
C ASP A 159 26.36 13.78 11.92
N PHE A 160 25.75 12.63 11.56
CA PHE A 160 24.43 12.23 12.04
C PHE A 160 24.42 12.04 13.56
N GLU A 161 25.43 11.33 14.11
CA GLU A 161 25.53 11.10 15.56
C GLU A 161 25.67 12.41 16.33
N LYS A 162 26.41 13.39 15.77
CA LYS A 162 26.57 14.72 16.35
C LYS A 162 25.23 15.47 16.38
N ARG A 163 24.52 15.54 15.25
CA ARG A 163 23.22 16.19 15.15
C ARG A 163 22.19 15.58 16.11
N LEU A 164 22.13 14.26 16.19
CA LEU A 164 21.20 13.58 17.12
C LEU A 164 21.56 13.87 18.57
N LYS A 165 22.85 13.96 18.95
CA LYS A 165 23.25 14.38 20.28
C LYS A 165 22.86 15.83 20.58
N GLU A 166 22.99 16.72 19.61
CA GLU A 166 22.54 18.12 19.73
C GLU A 166 21.03 18.18 19.99
N VAL A 167 20.23 17.42 19.23
CA VAL A 167 18.78 17.28 19.45
C VAL A 167 18.46 16.77 20.88
N LEU A 168 19.14 15.71 21.33
CA LEU A 168 18.91 15.14 22.66
C LEU A 168 19.31 16.14 23.78
N ASN A 169 20.42 16.86 23.63
CA ASN A 169 20.85 17.89 24.57
C ASN A 169 19.84 19.05 24.62
N PHE A 170 19.31 19.49 23.47
CA PHE A 170 18.26 20.49 23.40
C PHE A 170 16.99 20.05 24.17
N LEU A 171 16.55 18.81 23.95
CA LEU A 171 15.39 18.26 24.67
C LEU A 171 15.63 18.18 26.18
N ASP A 172 16.86 17.89 26.61
CA ASP A 172 17.21 17.79 28.05
C ASP A 172 17.08 19.15 28.77
N THR A 173 17.14 20.28 28.02
CA THR A 173 16.93 21.64 28.56
C THR A 173 15.46 22.02 28.70
N LYS A 174 14.53 21.27 28.09
CA LYS A 174 13.10 21.59 28.09
C LYS A 174 12.36 20.94 29.26
N ASP A 175 11.27 21.57 29.72
CA ASP A 175 10.44 20.99 30.77
C ASP A 175 9.55 19.88 30.20
N LYS A 176 9.73 18.66 30.69
CA LYS A 176 8.96 17.44 30.33
C LYS A 176 8.80 17.20 28.82
N PRO A 177 9.89 17.18 28.04
CA PRO A 177 9.79 16.96 26.62
C PRO A 177 9.35 15.52 26.32
N ILE A 178 8.56 15.38 25.25
CA ILE A 178 8.19 14.09 24.67
C ILE A 178 8.71 14.09 23.24
N LEU A 179 9.61 13.18 22.90
CA LEU A 179 10.12 13.02 21.55
C LEU A 179 9.25 12.03 20.78
N PHE A 180 8.63 12.47 19.71
CA PHE A 180 7.94 11.60 18.78
C PHE A 180 8.86 11.26 17.61
N ILE A 181 9.02 9.97 17.34
CA ILE A 181 9.82 9.45 16.21
C ILE A 181 8.90 8.60 15.36
N ASP A 182 8.49 9.14 14.22
CA ASP A 182 7.74 8.36 13.25
C ASP A 182 8.70 7.40 12.52
N GLU A 183 8.21 6.22 12.17
CA GLU A 183 9.01 5.17 11.54
C GLU A 183 10.37 4.93 12.25
N ILE A 184 10.35 4.79 13.58
CA ILE A 184 11.57 4.66 14.42
C ILE A 184 12.52 3.55 13.94
N HIS A 185 12.02 2.57 13.20
CA HIS A 185 12.80 1.50 12.60
C HIS A 185 13.83 2.01 11.58
N THR A 186 13.55 3.13 10.89
CA THR A 186 14.47 3.72 9.92
C THR A 186 15.77 4.16 10.56
N ILE A 187 15.70 4.64 11.81
CA ILE A 187 16.88 5.05 12.58
C ILE A 187 17.59 3.85 13.20
N ILE A 188 16.83 2.84 13.64
CA ILE A 188 17.38 1.69 14.37
C ILE A 188 17.92 0.63 13.42
N GLY A 189 17.25 0.42 12.26
CA GLY A 189 17.54 -0.63 11.29
C GLY A 189 18.52 -0.24 10.18
N ALA A 190 18.79 1.02 9.98
CA ALA A 190 19.67 1.53 8.90
C ALA A 190 21.12 0.97 8.94
N GLY A 191 21.38 0.03 9.82
CA GLY A 191 22.69 -0.49 10.10
C GLY A 191 22.99 -1.93 9.75
N SER A 192 22.04 -2.74 9.32
CA SER A 192 22.27 -4.18 9.16
C SER A 192 22.64 -4.63 7.74
N ALA A 193 22.40 -3.84 6.71
CA ALA A 193 22.52 -4.28 5.30
C ALA A 193 23.84 -3.95 4.62
N SER A 194 24.67 -3.03 5.12
CA SER A 194 25.96 -2.69 4.49
C SER A 194 27.01 -2.36 5.54
N GLY A 195 27.75 -3.34 6.01
CA GLY A 195 29.07 -3.27 6.72
C GLY A 195 29.41 -2.08 7.66
N GLY A 196 28.49 -1.16 7.93
CA GLY A 196 28.69 0.06 8.69
C GLY A 196 27.41 0.55 9.33
N SER A 197 26.83 -0.26 10.23
CA SER A 197 25.54 0.05 10.86
C SER A 197 25.57 1.35 11.66
N LEU A 198 24.69 2.27 11.32
CA LEU A 198 24.27 3.38 12.18
C LEU A 198 23.59 2.78 13.44
N ASP A 199 24.37 2.45 14.47
CA ASP A 199 23.81 1.94 15.73
C ASP A 199 23.32 3.11 16.60
N VAL A 200 22.29 3.80 16.10
CA VAL A 200 21.60 4.89 16.78
C VAL A 200 20.97 4.39 18.09
N SER A 201 20.71 3.09 18.16
CA SER A 201 20.28 2.46 19.41
C SER A 201 21.21 2.78 20.59
N ASN A 202 22.51 2.87 20.34
CA ASN A 202 23.49 3.16 21.39
C ASN A 202 23.44 4.63 21.86
N LEU A 203 22.97 5.54 21.05
CA LEU A 203 22.78 6.95 21.41
C LEU A 203 21.47 7.18 22.16
N LEU A 204 20.39 6.54 21.70
CA LEU A 204 19.08 6.66 22.34
C LEU A 204 19.00 5.91 23.68
N LYS A 205 19.70 4.76 23.81
CA LYS A 205 19.69 3.95 25.05
C LYS A 205 20.01 4.74 26.32
N PRO A 206 21.06 5.59 26.39
CA PRO A 206 21.37 6.37 27.58
C PRO A 206 20.31 7.42 27.91
N ALA A 207 19.79 8.13 26.91
CA ALA A 207 18.77 9.17 27.07
C ALA A 207 17.45 8.58 27.61
N LEU A 208 17.00 7.48 27.02
CA LEU A 208 15.81 6.75 27.46
C LEU A 208 16.01 6.06 28.82
N ALA A 209 17.27 5.67 29.18
CA ALA A 209 17.56 5.01 30.45
C ALA A 209 17.48 5.95 31.64
N LYS A 210 17.92 7.18 31.48
CA LYS A 210 17.90 8.19 32.53
C LYS A 210 16.48 8.66 32.84
N GLY A 211 15.50 8.38 31.95
CA GLY A 211 14.12 8.82 32.10
C GLY A 211 13.92 10.34 31.97
N GLN A 212 14.92 11.05 31.49
CA GLN A 212 14.90 12.50 31.27
C GLN A 212 14.02 12.86 30.08
N ILE A 213 14.11 12.06 29.00
CA ILE A 213 13.33 12.21 27.78
C ILE A 213 12.37 11.04 27.67
N ARG A 214 11.09 11.30 27.45
CA ARG A 214 10.09 10.30 27.06
C ARG A 214 10.05 10.22 25.55
N CYS A 215 9.87 9.01 25.00
CA CYS A 215 9.83 8.81 23.57
C CYS A 215 8.56 8.06 23.18
N ILE A 216 7.86 8.58 22.16
CA ILE A 216 6.79 7.88 21.45
C ILE A 216 7.41 7.43 20.13
N GLY A 217 7.42 6.14 19.83
CA GLY A 217 7.83 5.62 18.54
C GLY A 217 6.64 5.11 17.75
N SER A 218 6.72 5.13 16.43
CA SER A 218 5.81 4.42 15.55
C SER A 218 6.57 3.42 14.68
N THR A 219 5.96 2.29 14.32
CA THR A 219 6.54 1.30 13.42
C THR A 219 5.46 0.37 12.86
N THR A 220 5.80 -0.45 11.86
CA THR A 220 4.90 -1.48 11.37
C THR A 220 5.09 -2.80 12.11
N PHE A 221 4.16 -3.76 11.92
CA PHE A 221 4.30 -5.09 12.52
C PHE A 221 5.51 -5.84 11.99
N GLN A 222 5.84 -5.65 10.71
CA GLN A 222 6.97 -6.32 10.07
C GLN A 222 8.30 -5.85 10.65
N GLU A 223 8.52 -4.54 10.71
CA GLU A 223 9.75 -3.95 11.26
C GLU A 223 9.86 -4.17 12.78
N TYR A 224 8.73 -4.19 13.49
CA TYR A 224 8.74 -4.51 14.92
C TYR A 224 9.36 -5.90 15.16
N ARG A 225 8.91 -6.93 14.41
CA ARG A 225 9.47 -8.28 14.51
C ARG A 225 10.94 -8.35 14.09
N GLY A 226 11.29 -7.64 13.00
CA GLY A 226 12.65 -7.64 12.47
C GLY A 226 13.69 -6.98 13.36
N ILE A 227 13.32 -5.90 14.05
CA ILE A 227 14.25 -5.00 14.74
C ILE A 227 14.10 -5.04 16.26
N PHE A 228 12.86 -4.86 16.76
CA PHE A 228 12.63 -4.76 18.21
C PHE A 228 12.66 -6.10 18.92
N ASP A 229 12.13 -7.16 18.33
CA ASP A 229 12.17 -8.50 18.92
C ASP A 229 13.60 -9.04 18.98
N GLN A 230 14.46 -8.66 18.03
CA GLN A 230 15.87 -9.04 18.01
C GLN A 230 16.71 -8.19 18.98
N ASN A 231 16.32 -6.95 19.27
CA ASN A 231 17.05 -6.05 20.17
C ASN A 231 16.39 -5.96 21.55
N GLN A 232 16.66 -6.94 22.40
CA GLN A 232 16.12 -7.01 23.77
C GLN A 232 16.39 -5.75 24.62
N ALA A 233 17.44 -4.98 24.33
CA ALA A 233 17.77 -3.78 25.08
C ALA A 233 16.81 -2.62 24.79
N LEU A 234 16.27 -2.54 23.57
CA LEU A 234 15.24 -1.58 23.19
C LEU A 234 13.85 -2.06 23.58
N SER A 235 13.51 -3.32 23.33
CA SER A 235 12.18 -3.86 23.64
C SER A 235 11.84 -3.78 25.13
N ARG A 236 12.84 -3.84 26.02
CA ARG A 236 12.65 -3.64 27.47
C ARG A 236 12.30 -2.21 27.87
N ARG A 237 12.53 -1.23 27.01
CA ARG A 237 12.31 0.21 27.29
C ARG A 237 11.07 0.76 26.65
N PHE A 238 10.61 0.15 25.59
CA PHE A 238 9.37 0.50 24.93
C PHE A 238 8.23 -0.41 25.37
N GLN A 239 7.03 0.16 25.45
CA GLN A 239 5.81 -0.58 25.68
C GLN A 239 4.96 -0.55 24.43
N LYS A 240 4.74 -1.72 23.85
CA LYS A 240 3.94 -1.88 22.62
C LYS A 240 2.48 -1.48 22.85
N ILE A 241 1.93 -0.76 21.87
CA ILE A 241 0.51 -0.46 21.70
C ILE A 241 0.16 -0.89 20.28
N ASP A 242 -0.73 -1.86 20.12
CA ASP A 242 -1.22 -2.27 18.82
C ASP A 242 -2.24 -1.27 18.30
N VAL A 243 -2.00 -0.75 17.10
CA VAL A 243 -2.90 0.15 16.37
C VAL A 243 -3.46 -0.63 15.19
N LEU A 244 -4.64 -1.17 15.37
CA LEU A 244 -5.31 -1.97 14.34
C LEU A 244 -6.07 -1.07 13.35
N GLU A 245 -6.41 -1.61 12.20
CA GLU A 245 -7.31 -0.98 11.24
C GLU A 245 -8.66 -0.69 11.93
N PRO A 246 -9.22 0.53 11.80
CA PRO A 246 -10.51 0.87 12.41
C PRO A 246 -11.62 0.02 11.78
N ASN A 247 -12.63 -0.30 12.58
CA ASN A 247 -13.84 -0.92 12.05
C ASN A 247 -14.65 0.07 11.21
N TYR A 248 -15.71 -0.43 10.55
CA TYR A 248 -16.54 0.40 9.66
C TYR A 248 -17.12 1.62 10.38
N ASP A 249 -17.70 1.45 11.56
CA ASP A 249 -18.36 2.54 12.31
C ASP A 249 -17.34 3.59 12.80
N GLU A 250 -16.19 3.15 13.30
CA GLU A 250 -15.08 4.03 13.68
C GLU A 250 -14.55 4.80 12.47
N CYS A 251 -14.49 4.17 11.30
CA CYS A 251 -14.04 4.83 10.08
C CYS A 251 -15.06 5.89 9.62
N VAL A 252 -16.36 5.62 9.73
CA VAL A 252 -17.40 6.62 9.45
C VAL A 252 -17.25 7.83 10.37
N GLU A 253 -17.04 7.63 11.67
CA GLU A 253 -16.81 8.73 12.63
C GLU A 253 -15.57 9.56 12.27
N ILE A 254 -14.47 8.90 11.88
CA ILE A 254 -13.23 9.58 11.47
C ILE A 254 -13.48 10.43 10.22
N LEU A 255 -14.10 9.86 9.19
CA LEU A 255 -14.33 10.58 7.94
C LEU A 255 -15.35 11.72 8.10
N ASP A 256 -16.41 11.51 8.88
CA ASP A 256 -17.38 12.57 9.19
C ASP A 256 -16.74 13.75 9.90
N GLY A 257 -15.78 13.50 10.76
CA GLY A 257 -15.06 14.56 11.44
C GLY A 257 -14.04 15.29 10.58
N LEU A 258 -13.41 14.61 9.63
CA LEU A 258 -12.47 15.20 8.67
C LEU A 258 -13.19 15.87 7.49
N LYS A 259 -14.46 15.51 7.25
CA LYS A 259 -15.29 15.99 6.15
C LYS A 259 -15.22 17.50 5.93
N GLY A 260 -15.36 18.30 7.00
CA GLY A 260 -15.37 19.74 6.92
C GLY A 260 -14.12 20.36 6.30
N ILE A 261 -12.96 19.77 6.58
CA ILE A 261 -11.66 20.22 6.10
C ILE A 261 -11.57 20.01 4.58
N TYR A 262 -11.93 18.81 4.11
CA TYR A 262 -11.94 18.48 2.67
C TYR A 262 -13.02 19.25 1.90
N GLU A 263 -14.19 19.52 2.53
CA GLU A 263 -15.26 20.36 1.95
C GLU A 263 -14.81 21.79 1.73
N GLU A 264 -14.05 22.35 2.66
CA GLU A 264 -13.50 23.70 2.54
C GLU A 264 -12.39 23.76 1.50
N TYR A 265 -11.44 22.81 1.55
CA TYR A 265 -10.30 22.75 0.64
C TYR A 265 -10.71 22.61 -0.83
N HIS A 266 -11.62 21.65 -1.12
CA HIS A 266 -12.08 21.39 -2.50
C HIS A 266 -13.28 22.22 -2.91
N ASN A 267 -13.89 22.97 -2.00
CA ASN A 267 -15.11 23.74 -2.20
C ASN A 267 -16.29 22.86 -2.72
N VAL A 268 -16.47 21.70 -2.09
CA VAL A 268 -17.52 20.70 -2.36
C VAL A 268 -18.32 20.42 -1.09
N ASN A 269 -19.41 19.67 -1.18
CA ASN A 269 -20.13 19.12 -0.01
C ASN A 269 -20.23 17.59 -0.18
N TYR A 270 -19.78 16.82 0.81
CA TYR A 270 -19.93 15.37 0.79
C TYR A 270 -21.26 14.95 1.43
N SER A 271 -22.04 14.12 0.72
CA SER A 271 -23.22 13.50 1.31
C SER A 271 -22.81 12.40 2.29
N ASN A 272 -23.64 12.09 3.29
CA ASN A 272 -23.35 10.98 4.21
C ASN A 272 -23.30 9.63 3.47
N GLU A 273 -24.04 9.51 2.36
CA GLU A 273 -24.01 8.32 1.51
C GLU A 273 -22.66 8.20 0.79
N SER A 274 -22.10 9.30 0.28
CA SER A 274 -20.80 9.28 -0.40
C SER A 274 -19.68 8.86 0.56
N ILE A 275 -19.70 9.29 1.83
CA ILE A 275 -18.73 8.89 2.85
C ILE A 275 -18.83 7.38 3.12
N LYS A 276 -20.02 6.86 3.35
CA LYS A 276 -20.24 5.43 3.56
C LYS A 276 -19.78 4.61 2.36
N THR A 277 -20.15 5.05 1.16
CA THR A 277 -19.74 4.40 -0.09
C THR A 277 -18.21 4.43 -0.27
N SER A 278 -17.52 5.52 0.12
CA SER A 278 -16.06 5.57 0.03
C SER A 278 -15.38 4.52 0.91
N ILE A 279 -15.91 4.27 2.12
CA ILE A 279 -15.39 3.26 3.04
C ILE A 279 -15.67 1.85 2.51
N GLU A 280 -16.90 1.57 2.10
CA GLU A 280 -17.31 0.26 1.59
C GLU A 280 -16.53 -0.15 0.34
N LEU A 281 -16.47 0.75 -0.64
CA LEU A 281 -15.81 0.45 -1.90
C LEU A 281 -14.29 0.46 -1.79
N SER A 282 -13.70 1.35 -1.00
CA SER A 282 -12.25 1.32 -0.75
C SER A 282 -11.84 0.06 0.02
N SER A 283 -12.65 -0.39 0.97
CA SER A 283 -12.42 -1.65 1.70
C SER A 283 -12.47 -2.86 0.78
N LYS A 284 -13.42 -2.86 -0.19
CA LYS A 284 -13.65 -3.97 -1.10
C LYS A 284 -12.64 -4.04 -2.25
N TYR A 285 -12.21 -2.88 -2.78
CA TYR A 285 -11.47 -2.81 -4.03
C TYR A 285 -10.02 -2.32 -3.90
N ILE A 286 -9.65 -1.65 -2.79
CA ILE A 286 -8.28 -1.20 -2.51
C ILE A 286 -7.69 -2.06 -1.39
N ASN A 287 -6.88 -3.06 -1.78
CA ASN A 287 -6.35 -4.07 -0.85
C ASN A 287 -4.90 -3.85 -0.44
N ASP A 288 -4.19 -2.93 -1.10
CA ASP A 288 -2.80 -2.59 -0.85
C ASP A 288 -2.61 -1.56 0.28
N ARG A 289 -3.70 -0.97 0.77
CA ARG A 289 -3.73 0.05 1.82
C ARG A 289 -4.78 -0.28 2.88
N PHE A 290 -4.68 0.39 4.03
CA PHE A 290 -5.54 0.19 5.19
C PHE A 290 -6.46 1.38 5.44
N LEU A 291 -7.61 1.12 6.09
CA LEU A 291 -8.47 2.19 6.59
C LEU A 291 -7.80 2.89 7.79
N PRO A 292 -8.04 4.20 7.97
CA PRO A 292 -8.91 5.09 7.22
C PRO A 292 -8.25 5.70 5.98
N ASP A 293 -6.93 5.58 5.79
CA ASP A 293 -6.13 6.27 4.79
C ASP A 293 -6.66 6.09 3.37
N LYS A 294 -6.93 4.84 2.95
CA LYS A 294 -7.49 4.55 1.63
C LYS A 294 -8.87 5.19 1.37
N ALA A 295 -9.69 5.34 2.40
CA ALA A 295 -11.00 5.98 2.25
C ALA A 295 -10.87 7.51 2.22
N ILE A 296 -9.92 8.06 2.96
CA ILE A 296 -9.54 9.49 2.93
C ILE A 296 -9.01 9.85 1.55
N ASP A 297 -8.10 9.07 0.98
CA ASP A 297 -7.56 9.27 -0.37
C ASP A 297 -8.69 9.31 -1.42
N VAL A 298 -9.68 8.41 -1.33
CA VAL A 298 -10.83 8.39 -2.25
C VAL A 298 -11.65 9.68 -2.13
N ILE A 299 -11.88 10.18 -0.92
CA ILE A 299 -12.62 11.45 -0.71
C ILE A 299 -11.82 12.62 -1.28
N ASP A 300 -10.54 12.70 -0.97
CA ASP A 300 -9.65 13.76 -1.43
C ASP A 300 -9.56 13.79 -2.96
N GLU A 301 -9.31 12.64 -3.60
CA GLU A 301 -9.25 12.55 -5.07
C GLU A 301 -10.58 12.87 -5.73
N THR A 302 -11.72 12.44 -5.14
CA THR A 302 -13.05 12.79 -5.66
C THR A 302 -13.30 14.29 -5.58
N GLY A 303 -12.96 14.91 -4.47
CA GLY A 303 -13.06 16.36 -4.29
C GLY A 303 -12.22 17.13 -5.30
N ALA A 304 -10.97 16.71 -5.49
CA ALA A 304 -10.05 17.28 -6.47
C ALA A 304 -10.58 17.14 -7.91
N MET A 305 -11.08 15.94 -8.27
CA MET A 305 -11.64 15.68 -9.60
C MET A 305 -12.84 16.60 -9.90
N LEU A 306 -13.75 16.75 -8.96
CA LEU A 306 -14.93 17.60 -9.13
C LEU A 306 -14.59 19.10 -9.15
N ASN A 307 -13.60 19.51 -8.34
CA ASN A 307 -13.11 20.87 -8.35
C ASN A 307 -12.48 21.26 -9.70
N ILE A 308 -11.67 20.36 -10.29
CA ILE A 308 -11.08 20.57 -11.65
C ILE A 308 -12.16 20.58 -12.74
N ALA A 309 -13.17 19.71 -12.65
CA ALA A 309 -14.26 19.65 -13.64
C ALA A 309 -15.24 20.82 -13.54
N ARG A 310 -15.12 21.64 -12.53
CA ARG A 310 -16.01 22.72 -12.20
C ARG A 310 -15.95 23.86 -13.23
N LYS A 311 -17.09 24.28 -13.69
CA LYS A 311 -17.24 25.43 -14.62
C LYS A 311 -17.75 26.71 -13.94
N ASN A 312 -18.33 26.62 -12.75
CA ASN A 312 -18.98 27.69 -12.01
C ASN A 312 -18.58 27.68 -10.53
N ASP A 313 -18.64 28.86 -9.85
CA ASP A 313 -18.25 29.00 -8.42
C ASP A 313 -19.23 28.40 -7.38
N LYS A 314 -20.23 27.63 -7.78
CA LYS A 314 -21.15 26.97 -6.84
C LYS A 314 -20.53 25.69 -6.25
N LYS A 315 -20.71 25.48 -4.94
CA LYS A 315 -20.33 24.22 -4.29
C LYS A 315 -21.08 23.06 -4.94
N ILE A 316 -20.34 22.00 -5.28
CA ILE A 316 -20.88 20.78 -5.88
C ILE A 316 -21.09 19.76 -4.77
N THR A 317 -22.23 19.07 -4.76
CA THR A 317 -22.45 17.96 -3.84
C THR A 317 -21.89 16.68 -4.43
N VAL A 318 -21.01 16.03 -3.68
CA VAL A 318 -20.43 14.73 -4.02
C VAL A 318 -21.45 13.64 -3.71
N ASN A 319 -21.82 12.89 -4.75
CA ASN A 319 -22.76 11.79 -4.65
C ASN A 319 -22.03 10.44 -4.71
N GLN A 320 -22.76 9.37 -4.42
CA GLN A 320 -22.27 8.00 -4.54
C GLN A 320 -21.64 7.70 -5.91
N SER A 321 -22.27 8.13 -7.00
CA SER A 321 -21.76 7.91 -8.37
C SER A 321 -20.41 8.57 -8.65
N ASP A 322 -20.06 9.65 -7.95
CA ASP A 322 -18.78 10.32 -8.12
C ASP A 322 -17.65 9.55 -7.42
N ILE A 323 -17.94 8.98 -6.24
CA ILE A 323 -17.05 8.05 -5.53
C ILE A 323 -16.80 6.79 -6.37
N GLU A 324 -17.84 6.20 -6.94
CA GLU A 324 -17.75 5.03 -7.83
C GLU A 324 -16.83 5.28 -9.01
N LYS A 325 -16.93 6.46 -9.65
CA LYS A 325 -16.04 6.88 -10.74
C LYS A 325 -14.59 7.03 -10.31
N THR A 326 -14.37 7.61 -9.14
CA THR A 326 -13.02 7.79 -8.60
C THR A 326 -12.37 6.44 -8.32
N ILE A 327 -13.09 5.53 -7.64
CA ILE A 327 -12.60 4.18 -7.37
C ILE A 327 -12.33 3.42 -8.67
N SER A 328 -13.21 3.53 -9.66
CA SER A 328 -13.00 2.95 -11.00
C SER A 328 -11.65 3.38 -11.60
N LYS A 329 -11.31 4.66 -11.48
CA LYS A 329 -10.03 5.18 -11.99
C LYS A 329 -8.83 4.68 -11.19
N ILE A 330 -8.92 4.69 -9.85
CA ILE A 330 -7.84 4.23 -8.96
C ILE A 330 -7.55 2.75 -9.20
N THR A 331 -8.61 1.93 -9.21
CA THR A 331 -8.50 0.46 -9.30
C THR A 331 -8.46 -0.08 -10.72
N LYS A 332 -8.69 0.79 -11.72
CA LYS A 332 -8.83 0.43 -13.14
C LYS A 332 -9.96 -0.58 -13.43
N ILE A 333 -10.95 -0.63 -12.53
CA ILE A 333 -12.14 -1.45 -12.72
C ILE A 333 -13.16 -0.63 -13.54
N PRO A 334 -13.83 -1.19 -14.53
CA PRO A 334 -14.87 -0.48 -15.25
C PRO A 334 -15.96 0.04 -14.29
N GLU A 335 -16.43 1.28 -14.49
CA GLU A 335 -17.52 1.88 -13.70
C GLU A 335 -18.75 0.98 -13.64
N GLN A 336 -19.02 0.25 -14.72
CA GLN A 336 -20.13 -0.68 -14.85
C GLN A 336 -20.04 -1.87 -13.88
N SER A 337 -18.84 -2.25 -13.45
CA SER A 337 -18.61 -3.36 -12.49
C SER A 337 -18.76 -2.94 -11.03
N ILE A 338 -18.80 -1.64 -10.74
CA ILE A 338 -18.90 -1.07 -9.39
C ILE A 338 -20.35 -0.73 -9.07
N THR A 339 -21.18 -0.45 -10.07
CA THR A 339 -22.56 0.02 -9.93
C THR A 339 -23.59 -1.13 -9.97
N VAL A 340 -24.80 -0.83 -9.54
CA VAL A 340 -26.01 -1.70 -9.71
C VAL A 340 -26.28 -2.08 -11.19
N ALA A 341 -25.66 -1.39 -12.14
CA ALA A 341 -25.66 -1.72 -13.57
C ALA A 341 -24.99 -3.08 -13.90
N ASP A 342 -24.15 -3.59 -13.00
CA ASP A 342 -23.54 -4.94 -13.09
C ASP A 342 -24.62 -6.04 -13.29
N LYS A 343 -25.80 -5.86 -12.71
CA LYS A 343 -26.93 -6.80 -12.90
C LYS A 343 -27.46 -6.86 -14.35
N LYS A 344 -27.31 -5.77 -15.14
CA LYS A 344 -27.75 -5.77 -16.55
C LYS A 344 -26.71 -6.44 -17.45
N ASN A 345 -25.43 -6.16 -17.22
CA ASN A 345 -24.34 -6.77 -18.02
C ASN A 345 -24.24 -8.27 -17.77
N LEU A 346 -24.41 -8.70 -16.52
CA LEU A 346 -24.44 -10.14 -16.16
C LEU A 346 -25.62 -10.89 -16.82
N LYS A 347 -26.76 -10.24 -17.06
CA LYS A 347 -27.86 -10.87 -17.79
C LYS A 347 -27.49 -11.18 -19.24
N ASN A 348 -26.74 -10.33 -19.89
CA ASN A 348 -26.43 -10.41 -21.31
C ASN A 348 -25.13 -11.15 -21.64
N ILE A 349 -24.32 -11.51 -20.60
CA ILE A 349 -22.99 -12.14 -20.79
C ILE A 349 -23.05 -13.41 -21.65
N GLU A 350 -24.13 -14.18 -21.53
CA GLU A 350 -24.35 -15.39 -22.30
C GLU A 350 -24.61 -15.09 -23.77
N ASP A 351 -25.48 -14.12 -24.05
CA ASP A 351 -25.81 -13.71 -25.42
C ASP A 351 -24.61 -13.08 -26.11
N ASP A 352 -23.83 -12.28 -25.38
CA ASP A 352 -22.64 -11.62 -25.90
C ASP A 352 -21.52 -12.64 -26.19
N LEU A 353 -21.32 -13.64 -25.33
CA LEU A 353 -20.37 -14.72 -25.59
C LEU A 353 -20.81 -15.59 -26.79
N LYS A 354 -22.12 -15.94 -26.90
CA LYS A 354 -22.66 -16.72 -28.02
C LYS A 354 -22.55 -16.00 -29.37
N ARG A 355 -22.47 -14.66 -29.40
CA ARG A 355 -22.24 -13.90 -30.63
C ARG A 355 -20.83 -14.05 -31.21
N VAL A 356 -19.85 -14.35 -30.35
CA VAL A 356 -18.43 -14.40 -30.74
C VAL A 356 -17.93 -15.84 -30.76
N ILE A 357 -18.41 -16.70 -29.87
CA ILE A 357 -17.98 -18.09 -29.71
C ILE A 357 -19.01 -19.02 -30.36
N PHE A 358 -18.60 -19.71 -31.41
CA PHE A 358 -19.48 -20.62 -32.16
C PHE A 358 -19.21 -22.08 -31.83
N GLY A 359 -20.26 -22.89 -31.75
CA GLY A 359 -20.17 -24.34 -31.60
C GLY A 359 -19.81 -24.81 -30.18
N GLN A 360 -19.88 -23.92 -29.15
CA GLN A 360 -19.59 -24.26 -27.76
C GLN A 360 -20.71 -23.76 -26.82
N ASP A 361 -21.95 -23.79 -27.27
CA ASP A 361 -23.09 -23.21 -26.54
C ASP A 361 -23.23 -23.76 -25.12
N ALA A 362 -23.08 -25.07 -24.92
CA ALA A 362 -23.13 -25.70 -23.60
C ALA A 362 -22.04 -25.18 -22.65
N ALA A 363 -20.81 -24.98 -23.15
CA ALA A 363 -19.71 -24.44 -22.37
C ALA A 363 -19.99 -22.98 -21.97
N VAL A 364 -20.51 -22.16 -22.88
CA VAL A 364 -20.91 -20.77 -22.65
C VAL A 364 -22.03 -20.68 -21.62
N GLU A 365 -23.06 -21.51 -21.72
CA GLU A 365 -24.18 -21.56 -20.78
C GLU A 365 -23.73 -21.92 -19.36
N THR A 366 -22.89 -22.95 -19.24
CA THR A 366 -22.36 -23.39 -17.94
C THR A 366 -21.51 -22.29 -17.30
N LEU A 367 -20.58 -21.71 -18.06
CA LEU A 367 -19.70 -20.64 -17.60
C LEU A 367 -20.51 -19.40 -17.15
N SER A 368 -21.45 -18.96 -18.00
CA SER A 368 -22.29 -17.79 -17.72
C SER A 368 -23.16 -17.99 -16.48
N SER A 369 -23.71 -19.19 -16.31
CA SER A 369 -24.52 -19.53 -15.14
C SER A 369 -23.72 -19.53 -13.85
N ALA A 370 -22.51 -20.13 -13.88
CA ALA A 370 -21.61 -20.16 -12.72
C ALA A 370 -21.15 -18.75 -12.31
N ILE A 371 -20.81 -17.88 -13.27
CA ILE A 371 -20.42 -16.49 -13.00
C ILE A 371 -21.62 -15.69 -12.45
N LYS A 372 -22.83 -15.88 -12.99
CA LYS A 372 -24.06 -15.23 -12.49
C LYS A 372 -24.32 -15.64 -11.03
N LEU A 373 -24.21 -16.92 -10.68
CA LEU A 373 -24.39 -17.42 -9.32
C LEU A 373 -23.36 -16.85 -8.33
N SER A 374 -22.10 -16.79 -8.73
CA SER A 374 -21.03 -16.23 -7.90
C SER A 374 -21.27 -14.75 -7.57
N ARG A 375 -21.73 -13.96 -8.53
CA ARG A 375 -21.95 -12.50 -8.37
C ARG A 375 -23.24 -12.15 -7.60
N VAL A 376 -24.19 -13.07 -7.45
CA VAL A 376 -25.43 -12.83 -6.69
C VAL A 376 -25.20 -12.85 -5.17
N GLY A 377 -23.97 -13.15 -4.70
CA GLY A 377 -23.62 -13.10 -3.28
C GLY A 377 -24.05 -14.34 -2.48
N LEU A 378 -24.30 -15.46 -3.15
CA LEU A 378 -24.59 -16.76 -2.49
C LEU A 378 -23.30 -17.51 -2.13
N ARG A 379 -22.14 -16.88 -2.33
CA ARG A 379 -20.84 -17.48 -2.10
C ARG A 379 -20.15 -16.85 -0.90
N ASP A 380 -19.17 -17.58 -0.36
CA ASP A 380 -18.26 -17.11 0.71
C ASP A 380 -17.37 -15.97 0.17
N ASP A 381 -17.39 -14.82 0.84
CA ASP A 381 -16.65 -13.60 0.46
C ASP A 381 -15.13 -13.81 0.44
N ASN A 382 -14.63 -14.88 1.04
CA ASN A 382 -13.20 -15.21 1.11
C ASN A 382 -12.68 -16.02 -0.06
N LYS A 383 -13.48 -16.32 -1.08
CA LYS A 383 -13.09 -17.14 -2.23
C LYS A 383 -12.97 -16.31 -3.51
N THR A 384 -12.30 -16.88 -4.52
CA THR A 384 -12.24 -16.30 -5.88
C THR A 384 -13.63 -16.15 -6.48
N ILE A 385 -13.85 -15.26 -7.47
CA ILE A 385 -15.16 -15.13 -8.15
C ILE A 385 -15.58 -16.47 -8.77
N GLY A 386 -14.63 -17.20 -9.36
CA GLY A 386 -14.88 -18.52 -9.94
C GLY A 386 -13.58 -19.23 -10.23
N SER A 387 -13.58 -20.56 -10.09
CA SER A 387 -12.45 -21.43 -10.41
C SER A 387 -12.92 -22.51 -11.38
N PHE A 388 -12.54 -22.39 -12.65
CA PHE A 388 -13.03 -23.20 -13.75
C PHE A 388 -11.92 -24.03 -14.36
N LEU A 389 -12.22 -25.30 -14.67
CA LEU A 389 -11.35 -26.16 -15.44
C LEU A 389 -11.95 -26.40 -16.83
N PHE A 390 -11.28 -25.93 -17.88
CA PHE A 390 -11.67 -26.13 -19.25
C PHE A 390 -10.97 -27.37 -19.82
N THR A 391 -11.77 -28.38 -20.18
CA THR A 391 -11.27 -29.64 -20.71
C THR A 391 -11.67 -29.78 -22.18
N GLY A 392 -10.79 -30.31 -23.01
CA GLY A 392 -11.12 -30.54 -24.42
C GLY A 392 -9.90 -30.50 -25.36
N PRO A 393 -10.08 -30.79 -26.66
CA PRO A 393 -9.01 -30.81 -27.63
C PRO A 393 -8.32 -29.45 -27.78
N THR A 394 -7.13 -29.48 -28.36
CA THR A 394 -6.44 -28.23 -28.75
C THR A 394 -7.18 -27.55 -29.90
N GLY A 395 -7.26 -26.22 -29.89
CA GLY A 395 -7.82 -25.43 -30.99
C GLY A 395 -9.36 -25.32 -31.02
N VAL A 396 -10.08 -25.73 -29.95
CA VAL A 396 -11.56 -25.67 -29.88
C VAL A 396 -12.09 -24.36 -29.24
N GLY A 397 -11.21 -23.42 -28.91
CA GLY A 397 -11.62 -22.11 -28.41
C GLY A 397 -11.48 -21.89 -26.89
N LYS A 398 -10.81 -22.78 -26.12
CA LYS A 398 -10.64 -22.63 -24.66
C LYS A 398 -9.98 -21.31 -24.26
N THR A 399 -8.91 -20.92 -24.94
CA THR A 399 -8.22 -19.64 -24.68
C THR A 399 -9.05 -18.45 -25.16
N GLU A 400 -9.72 -18.60 -26.32
CA GLU A 400 -10.55 -17.54 -26.90
C GLU A 400 -11.72 -17.15 -26.00
N ILE A 401 -12.43 -18.14 -25.42
CA ILE A 401 -13.53 -17.83 -24.49
C ILE A 401 -13.05 -17.06 -23.25
N SER A 402 -11.81 -17.34 -22.79
CA SER A 402 -11.22 -16.60 -21.66
C SER A 402 -10.90 -15.15 -22.03
N THR A 403 -10.43 -14.92 -23.27
CA THR A 403 -10.16 -13.59 -23.81
C THR A 403 -11.45 -12.79 -23.96
N GLN A 404 -12.45 -13.38 -24.59
CA GLN A 404 -13.76 -12.74 -24.81
C GLN A 404 -14.49 -12.47 -23.49
N LEU A 405 -14.35 -13.35 -22.51
CA LEU A 405 -14.89 -13.14 -21.18
C LEU A 405 -14.26 -11.91 -20.51
N ALA A 406 -12.93 -11.77 -20.59
CA ALA A 406 -12.21 -10.61 -20.06
C ALA A 406 -12.66 -9.32 -20.76
N ASP A 407 -12.78 -9.33 -22.08
CA ASP A 407 -13.22 -8.18 -22.87
C ASP A 407 -14.67 -7.76 -22.53
N ILE A 408 -15.60 -8.72 -22.44
CA ILE A 408 -17.02 -8.47 -22.10
C ILE A 408 -17.15 -7.93 -20.67
N MET A 409 -16.33 -8.46 -19.75
CA MET A 409 -16.31 -7.97 -18.37
C MET A 409 -15.51 -6.68 -18.20
N GLY A 410 -14.74 -6.28 -19.22
CA GLY A 410 -13.89 -5.09 -19.21
C GLY A 410 -12.75 -5.18 -18.20
N VAL A 411 -12.20 -6.37 -17.97
CA VAL A 411 -11.07 -6.64 -17.06
C VAL A 411 -9.88 -7.18 -17.81
N ASP A 412 -8.69 -7.08 -17.21
CA ASP A 412 -7.46 -7.58 -17.81
C ASP A 412 -7.48 -9.12 -17.90
N LEU A 413 -6.89 -9.66 -18.97
CA LEU A 413 -6.56 -11.09 -19.08
C LEU A 413 -5.08 -11.29 -18.70
N LEU A 414 -4.85 -12.03 -17.62
CA LEU A 414 -3.50 -12.49 -17.24
C LEU A 414 -3.33 -13.93 -17.67
N ARG A 415 -2.41 -14.19 -18.60
CA ARG A 415 -2.14 -15.54 -19.12
C ARG A 415 -0.78 -16.03 -18.69
N PHE A 416 -0.74 -17.24 -18.13
CA PHE A 416 0.48 -17.99 -17.83
C PHE A 416 0.43 -19.36 -18.49
N ASP A 417 1.44 -19.66 -19.30
CA ASP A 417 1.61 -20.97 -19.91
C ASP A 417 2.35 -21.88 -18.92
N MET A 418 1.67 -22.92 -18.46
CA MET A 418 2.21 -23.83 -17.45
C MET A 418 3.32 -24.73 -17.96
N SER A 419 3.51 -24.80 -19.28
CA SER A 419 4.67 -25.47 -19.85
C SER A 419 6.02 -24.82 -19.48
N GLU A 420 6.01 -23.53 -19.14
CA GLU A 420 7.20 -22.82 -18.63
C GLU A 420 7.51 -23.14 -17.16
N TYR A 421 6.57 -23.76 -16.45
CA TYR A 421 6.63 -24.01 -15.00
C TYR A 421 6.61 -25.50 -14.64
N MET A 422 7.26 -26.32 -15.48
CA MET A 422 7.38 -27.77 -15.27
C MET A 422 8.38 -28.12 -14.18
N GLU A 423 9.39 -27.29 -13.95
CA GLU A 423 10.47 -27.56 -13.01
C GLU A 423 10.31 -26.77 -11.71
N ARG A 424 10.75 -27.36 -10.60
CA ARG A 424 10.60 -26.77 -9.27
C ARG A 424 11.23 -25.37 -9.15
N HIS A 425 12.35 -25.12 -9.79
CA HIS A 425 12.98 -23.80 -9.75
C HIS A 425 12.19 -22.72 -10.51
N THR A 426 11.40 -23.10 -11.53
CA THR A 426 10.54 -22.16 -12.25
C THR A 426 9.29 -21.80 -11.45
N VAL A 427 8.81 -22.68 -10.57
CA VAL A 427 7.73 -22.37 -9.63
C VAL A 427 8.11 -21.21 -8.70
N SER A 428 9.38 -21.15 -8.26
CA SER A 428 9.88 -20.03 -7.45
C SER A 428 9.81 -18.68 -8.18
N ARG A 429 9.76 -18.64 -9.50
CA ARG A 429 9.54 -17.40 -10.25
C ARG A 429 8.09 -16.92 -10.15
N LEU A 430 7.12 -17.84 -9.99
CA LEU A 430 5.71 -17.47 -9.81
C LEU A 430 5.41 -16.84 -8.46
N ILE A 431 6.01 -17.37 -7.38
CA ILE A 431 5.71 -16.99 -5.99
C ILE A 431 6.87 -16.33 -5.25
N GLY A 432 7.95 -16.01 -5.97
CA GLY A 432 9.19 -15.48 -5.39
C GLY A 432 10.15 -16.56 -4.91
N ALA A 433 11.46 -16.23 -4.91
CA ALA A 433 12.49 -17.14 -4.40
C ALA A 433 12.52 -17.12 -2.86
N PRO A 434 12.80 -18.25 -2.20
CA PRO A 434 12.99 -18.27 -0.75
C PRO A 434 14.21 -17.43 -0.32
N PRO A 435 14.25 -16.93 0.93
CA PRO A 435 15.39 -16.21 1.47
C PRO A 435 16.71 -16.99 1.29
N GLY A 436 17.75 -16.30 0.79
CA GLY A 436 19.06 -16.88 0.55
C GLY A 436 19.29 -17.45 -0.86
N TYR A 437 18.30 -17.43 -1.74
CA TYR A 437 18.46 -17.78 -3.14
C TYR A 437 18.62 -16.54 -4.03
N VAL A 438 19.29 -16.70 -5.17
CA VAL A 438 19.46 -15.63 -6.16
C VAL A 438 18.08 -15.20 -6.68
N GLY A 439 17.80 -13.88 -6.64
CA GLY A 439 16.51 -13.33 -7.05
C GLY A 439 15.47 -13.21 -5.92
N PHE A 440 15.86 -13.39 -4.64
CA PHE A 440 14.97 -13.20 -3.49
C PHE A 440 14.32 -11.80 -3.46
N ASP A 441 15.05 -10.75 -3.86
CA ASP A 441 14.53 -9.38 -3.90
C ASP A 441 13.47 -9.16 -5.01
N GLN A 442 13.34 -10.10 -5.95
CA GLN A 442 12.31 -10.08 -6.98
C GLN A 442 11.06 -10.77 -6.44
N GLY A 443 9.93 -10.08 -6.45
CA GLY A 443 8.63 -10.65 -6.11
C GLY A 443 8.23 -11.78 -7.06
N GLY A 444 7.19 -12.54 -6.70
CA GLY A 444 6.65 -13.57 -7.58
C GLY A 444 5.89 -12.95 -8.76
N LEU A 445 6.13 -13.47 -9.97
CA LEU A 445 5.47 -12.96 -11.18
C LEU A 445 3.94 -13.01 -11.09
N LEU A 446 3.39 -14.08 -10.51
CA LEU A 446 1.95 -14.25 -10.32
C LEU A 446 1.41 -13.25 -9.29
N THR A 447 2.07 -13.14 -8.14
CA THR A 447 1.64 -12.23 -7.07
C THR A 447 1.76 -10.77 -7.49
N GLU A 448 2.82 -10.39 -8.22
CA GLU A 448 2.97 -9.05 -8.77
C GLU A 448 1.92 -8.71 -9.82
N ALA A 449 1.61 -9.65 -10.72
CA ALA A 449 0.59 -9.46 -11.75
C ALA A 449 -0.79 -9.23 -11.13
N ILE A 450 -1.16 -10.03 -10.11
CA ILE A 450 -2.43 -9.89 -9.40
C ILE A 450 -2.51 -8.59 -8.58
N VAL A 451 -1.42 -8.20 -7.90
CA VAL A 451 -1.38 -6.92 -7.18
C VAL A 451 -1.54 -5.73 -8.13
N LYS A 452 -0.98 -5.83 -9.35
CA LYS A 452 -1.12 -4.80 -10.39
C LYS A 452 -2.51 -4.75 -11.01
N SER A 453 -3.17 -5.92 -11.17
CA SER A 453 -4.50 -6.07 -11.76
C SER A 453 -5.34 -6.99 -10.86
N PRO A 454 -5.87 -6.48 -9.73
CA PRO A 454 -6.59 -7.29 -8.73
C PRO A 454 -7.97 -7.78 -9.22
N HIS A 455 -8.46 -7.20 -10.31
CA HIS A 455 -9.67 -7.62 -11.02
C HIS A 455 -9.29 -8.09 -12.41
N CYS A 456 -9.21 -9.41 -12.59
CA CYS A 456 -8.75 -9.97 -13.86
C CYS A 456 -9.34 -11.36 -14.10
N VAL A 457 -9.25 -11.80 -15.34
CA VAL A 457 -9.36 -13.22 -15.69
C VAL A 457 -7.94 -13.79 -15.68
N LEU A 458 -7.67 -14.72 -14.78
CA LEU A 458 -6.40 -15.42 -14.71
C LEU A 458 -6.51 -16.74 -15.47
N LEU A 459 -5.82 -16.85 -16.58
CA LEU A 459 -5.75 -18.05 -17.42
C LEU A 459 -4.44 -18.80 -17.18
N LEU A 460 -4.52 -20.01 -16.66
CA LEU A 460 -3.41 -20.95 -16.54
C LEU A 460 -3.56 -21.99 -17.67
N ASP A 461 -2.77 -21.83 -18.71
CA ASP A 461 -2.88 -22.67 -19.91
C ASP A 461 -2.06 -23.96 -19.73
N GLU A 462 -2.60 -25.10 -20.17
CA GLU A 462 -1.98 -26.43 -20.10
C GLU A 462 -1.55 -26.85 -18.67
N ILE A 463 -2.48 -26.74 -17.72
CA ILE A 463 -2.22 -26.98 -16.29
C ILE A 463 -1.64 -28.39 -15.99
N GLU A 464 -1.89 -29.36 -16.84
CA GLU A 464 -1.32 -30.72 -16.76
C GLU A 464 0.20 -30.76 -16.85
N LYS A 465 0.83 -29.73 -17.41
CA LYS A 465 2.30 -29.62 -17.53
C LYS A 465 2.94 -28.98 -16.31
N ALA A 466 2.15 -28.38 -15.44
CA ALA A 466 2.63 -27.69 -14.26
C ALA A 466 3.31 -28.62 -13.26
N HIS A 467 4.33 -28.13 -12.57
CA HIS A 467 4.91 -28.83 -11.43
C HIS A 467 3.88 -29.07 -10.32
N PRO A 468 3.88 -30.22 -9.62
CA PRO A 468 2.92 -30.53 -8.55
C PRO A 468 2.76 -29.44 -7.46
N ASP A 469 3.81 -28.70 -7.13
CA ASP A 469 3.76 -27.63 -6.13
C ASP A 469 2.79 -26.50 -6.53
N ILE A 470 2.51 -26.30 -7.83
CA ILE A 470 1.56 -25.30 -8.31
C ILE A 470 0.14 -25.63 -7.88
N PHE A 471 -0.23 -26.92 -7.87
CA PHE A 471 -1.55 -27.34 -7.39
C PHE A 471 -1.77 -26.99 -5.91
N ASN A 472 -0.73 -27.08 -5.07
CA ASN A 472 -0.80 -26.69 -3.67
C ASN A 472 -1.01 -25.17 -3.51
N ILE A 473 -0.37 -24.37 -4.37
CA ILE A 473 -0.56 -22.92 -4.42
C ILE A 473 -2.00 -22.58 -4.82
N LEU A 474 -2.50 -23.25 -5.87
CA LEU A 474 -3.86 -23.03 -6.35
C LEU A 474 -4.93 -23.47 -5.34
N LEU A 475 -4.69 -24.52 -4.56
CA LEU A 475 -5.56 -24.91 -3.45
C LEU A 475 -5.67 -23.76 -2.43
N GLN A 476 -4.55 -23.15 -2.05
CA GLN A 476 -4.58 -22.00 -1.14
C GLN A 476 -5.35 -20.82 -1.73
N VAL A 477 -5.18 -20.53 -3.02
CA VAL A 477 -5.89 -19.47 -3.73
C VAL A 477 -7.40 -19.73 -3.75
N MET A 478 -7.83 -20.95 -4.07
CA MET A 478 -9.24 -21.32 -4.14
C MET A 478 -9.92 -21.36 -2.77
N ASP A 479 -9.18 -21.68 -1.69
CA ASP A 479 -9.73 -21.78 -0.33
C ASP A 479 -9.78 -20.45 0.40
N ALA A 480 -8.70 -19.69 0.35
CA ALA A 480 -8.53 -18.47 1.14
C ALA A 480 -8.66 -17.19 0.31
N GLY A 481 -8.69 -17.28 -1.03
CA GLY A 481 -8.72 -16.11 -1.91
C GLY A 481 -7.49 -15.20 -1.80
N VAL A 482 -6.44 -15.62 -1.09
CA VAL A 482 -5.23 -14.83 -0.86
C VAL A 482 -4.01 -15.74 -0.97
N LEU A 483 -2.98 -15.26 -1.67
CA LEU A 483 -1.68 -15.91 -1.76
C LEU A 483 -0.63 -15.00 -1.15
N THR A 484 0.18 -15.54 -0.24
CA THR A 484 1.34 -14.84 0.30
C THR A 484 2.60 -15.35 -0.39
N ASP A 485 3.36 -14.45 -0.99
CA ASP A 485 4.65 -14.80 -1.60
C ASP A 485 5.73 -15.05 -0.55
N ASN A 486 6.89 -15.51 -1.01
CA ASN A 486 8.03 -15.79 -0.13
C ASN A 486 8.63 -14.53 0.51
N ASN A 487 8.30 -13.34 -0.02
CA ASN A 487 8.71 -12.05 0.54
C ASN A 487 7.69 -11.51 1.56
N GLY A 488 6.61 -12.26 1.83
CA GLY A 488 5.54 -11.87 2.76
C GLY A 488 4.49 -10.95 2.13
N ARG A 489 4.56 -10.65 0.83
CA ARG A 489 3.59 -9.84 0.12
C ARG A 489 2.33 -10.65 -0.14
N LYS A 490 1.17 -10.10 0.18
CA LYS A 490 -0.12 -10.74 -0.03
C LYS A 490 -0.72 -10.28 -1.36
N ALA A 491 -1.12 -11.24 -2.19
CA ALA A 491 -1.90 -11.01 -3.40
C ALA A 491 -3.32 -11.49 -3.17
N ASP A 492 -4.31 -10.66 -3.50
CA ASP A 492 -5.73 -10.92 -3.30
C ASP A 492 -6.38 -11.42 -4.59
N PHE A 493 -6.91 -12.63 -4.53
CA PHE A 493 -7.59 -13.32 -5.64
C PHE A 493 -9.11 -13.32 -5.52
N ARG A 494 -9.70 -12.70 -4.50
CA ARG A 494 -11.16 -12.71 -4.26
C ARG A 494 -11.96 -12.11 -5.42
N ASN A 495 -11.35 -11.20 -6.18
CA ASN A 495 -11.94 -10.58 -7.35
C ASN A 495 -11.41 -11.15 -8.68
N VAL A 496 -10.75 -12.30 -8.66
CA VAL A 496 -10.18 -12.98 -9.83
C VAL A 496 -11.09 -14.11 -10.29
N ILE A 497 -11.24 -14.23 -11.61
CA ILE A 497 -11.83 -15.43 -12.25
C ILE A 497 -10.65 -16.32 -12.67
N LEU A 498 -10.51 -17.46 -12.01
CA LEU A 498 -9.45 -18.43 -12.29
C LEU A 498 -9.94 -19.42 -13.34
N ILE A 499 -9.27 -19.47 -14.48
CA ILE A 499 -9.52 -20.41 -15.56
C ILE A 499 -8.26 -21.26 -15.78
N MET A 500 -8.41 -22.54 -15.75
CA MET A 500 -7.34 -23.50 -16.05
C MET A 500 -7.74 -24.31 -17.29
N THR A 501 -6.82 -24.49 -18.23
CA THR A 501 -7.09 -25.33 -19.40
C THR A 501 -6.32 -26.63 -19.33
N THR A 502 -6.90 -27.69 -19.86
CA THR A 502 -6.23 -28.99 -20.02
C THR A 502 -6.66 -29.68 -21.32
N ASN A 503 -5.73 -30.40 -21.88
CA ASN A 503 -5.97 -31.25 -23.07
C ASN A 503 -6.20 -32.72 -22.71
N ILE A 504 -6.11 -33.08 -21.42
CA ILE A 504 -6.31 -34.44 -20.92
C ILE A 504 -7.76 -34.87 -21.12
N GLY A 505 -7.96 -36.11 -21.57
CA GLY A 505 -9.25 -36.66 -21.90
C GLY A 505 -9.72 -36.38 -23.32
N ALA A 506 -9.10 -35.43 -24.03
CA ALA A 506 -9.45 -35.09 -25.41
C ALA A 506 -9.18 -36.24 -26.40
N GLU A 507 -8.08 -36.98 -26.22
CA GLU A 507 -7.75 -38.13 -27.07
C GLU A 507 -8.78 -39.26 -26.98
N LEU A 508 -9.44 -39.40 -25.81
CA LEU A 508 -10.47 -40.42 -25.57
C LEU A 508 -11.80 -40.02 -26.20
N LEU A 509 -12.10 -38.71 -26.23
CA LEU A 509 -13.28 -38.15 -26.89
C LEU A 509 -13.18 -38.21 -28.43
N GLY A 510 -11.95 -38.14 -28.97
CA GLY A 510 -11.70 -38.19 -30.43
C GLY A 510 -11.67 -39.59 -31.05
N LYS A 511 -11.55 -40.64 -30.26
CA LYS A 511 -11.62 -42.01 -30.78
C LYS A 511 -13.07 -42.37 -31.11
N ARG A 512 -13.41 -42.30 -32.41
CA ARG A 512 -14.65 -42.87 -32.92
C ARG A 512 -14.64 -44.37 -32.60
N ASN A 513 -15.37 -44.75 -31.55
CA ASN A 513 -15.64 -46.15 -31.25
C ASN A 513 -16.51 -46.73 -32.37
N ILE A 514 -15.95 -47.69 -33.10
CA ILE A 514 -16.70 -48.57 -33.96
C ILE A 514 -17.43 -49.56 -33.02
N GLY A 515 -18.53 -49.08 -32.37
CA GLY A 515 -19.32 -49.90 -31.44
C GLY A 515 -20.38 -49.07 -30.67
N PHE A 516 -21.46 -49.69 -30.30
CA PHE A 516 -22.72 -49.11 -29.80
C PHE A 516 -22.71 -48.49 -28.38
N ASN A 517 -21.54 -48.19 -27.78
CA ASN A 517 -21.50 -47.65 -26.40
C ASN A 517 -20.95 -46.23 -26.35
N LYS A 518 -21.83 -45.23 -26.39
CA LYS A 518 -21.49 -43.80 -26.13
C LYS A 518 -21.10 -43.49 -24.66
N SER A 519 -21.47 -44.34 -23.72
CA SER A 519 -21.29 -44.11 -22.28
C SER A 519 -19.90 -44.47 -21.72
N SER A 520 -19.05 -45.17 -22.47
CA SER A 520 -17.71 -45.58 -22.00
C SER A 520 -16.65 -44.49 -22.17
N ASN A 521 -16.79 -43.56 -23.10
CA ASN A 521 -15.73 -42.56 -23.41
C ASN A 521 -15.72 -41.40 -22.40
N GLU A 522 -16.88 -40.99 -21.86
CA GLU A 522 -16.98 -39.96 -20.83
C GLU A 522 -16.44 -40.46 -19.49
N SER A 523 -16.70 -41.73 -19.14
CA SER A 523 -16.15 -42.35 -17.92
C SER A 523 -14.63 -42.52 -17.98
N ASP A 524 -14.05 -42.78 -19.13
CA ASP A 524 -12.61 -42.95 -19.34
C ASP A 524 -11.88 -41.60 -19.35
N ALA A 525 -12.48 -40.54 -19.91
CA ALA A 525 -11.97 -39.18 -19.87
C ALA A 525 -11.97 -38.65 -18.43
N MET A 526 -13.06 -38.88 -17.68
CA MET A 526 -13.16 -38.56 -16.26
C MET A 526 -12.16 -39.36 -15.42
N GLY A 527 -11.89 -40.63 -15.80
CA GLY A 527 -10.88 -41.48 -15.17
C GLY A 527 -9.45 -40.92 -15.31
N SER A 528 -9.15 -40.31 -16.45
CA SER A 528 -7.84 -39.70 -16.71
C SER A 528 -7.67 -38.39 -15.93
N LEU A 529 -8.70 -37.56 -15.82
CA LEU A 529 -8.72 -36.36 -14.95
C LEU A 529 -8.59 -36.75 -13.47
N ASN A 530 -9.22 -37.83 -13.05
CA ASN A 530 -9.16 -38.34 -11.69
C ASN A 530 -7.77 -38.84 -11.27
N LYS A 531 -6.93 -39.24 -12.22
CA LYS A 531 -5.53 -39.65 -11.98
C LYS A 531 -4.60 -38.45 -11.84
N LEU A 532 -4.86 -37.36 -12.53
CA LEU A 532 -4.00 -36.18 -12.51
C LEU A 532 -4.33 -35.25 -11.35
N PHE A 533 -5.62 -34.99 -11.14
CA PHE A 533 -6.07 -34.03 -10.12
C PHE A 533 -6.53 -34.78 -8.87
N SER A 534 -5.97 -34.40 -7.72
CA SER A 534 -6.40 -34.94 -6.42
C SER A 534 -7.89 -34.69 -6.19
N PRO A 535 -8.58 -35.55 -5.44
CA PRO A 535 -9.98 -35.31 -5.06
C PRO A 535 -10.19 -33.95 -4.38
N GLU A 536 -9.22 -33.54 -3.59
CA GLU A 536 -9.23 -32.25 -2.91
C GLU A 536 -9.25 -31.08 -3.90
N PHE A 537 -8.38 -31.10 -4.92
CA PHE A 537 -8.31 -30.07 -5.94
C PHE A 537 -9.63 -29.98 -6.74
N ARG A 538 -10.19 -31.12 -7.11
CA ARG A 538 -11.46 -31.16 -7.87
C ARG A 538 -12.64 -30.62 -7.09
N ASN A 539 -12.68 -30.89 -5.79
CA ASN A 539 -13.76 -30.40 -4.91
C ASN A 539 -13.70 -28.87 -4.66
N ARG A 540 -12.59 -28.21 -5.06
CA ARG A 540 -12.45 -26.76 -4.97
C ARG A 540 -12.79 -26.04 -6.27
N LEU A 541 -12.91 -26.78 -7.38
CA LEU A 541 -13.40 -26.23 -8.65
C LEU A 541 -14.88 -25.94 -8.53
N ASP A 542 -15.31 -24.80 -9.04
CA ASP A 542 -16.73 -24.46 -9.15
C ASP A 542 -17.39 -25.28 -10.24
N GLU A 543 -16.71 -25.39 -11.41
CA GLU A 543 -17.21 -26.17 -12.52
C GLU A 543 -16.06 -26.72 -13.38
N THR A 544 -16.29 -27.89 -13.98
CA THR A 544 -15.46 -28.45 -15.05
C THR A 544 -16.21 -28.36 -16.35
N ILE A 545 -15.75 -27.52 -17.27
CA ILE A 545 -16.43 -27.18 -18.51
C ILE A 545 -15.78 -27.94 -19.66
N GLN A 546 -16.55 -28.75 -20.35
CA GLN A 546 -16.11 -29.59 -21.45
C GLN A 546 -16.31 -28.88 -22.80
N PHE A 547 -15.24 -28.80 -23.57
CA PHE A 547 -15.26 -28.31 -24.95
C PHE A 547 -15.28 -29.46 -25.92
N ASN A 548 -16.19 -29.43 -26.88
CA ASN A 548 -16.35 -30.43 -27.89
C ASN A 548 -15.55 -30.09 -29.17
N TYR A 549 -15.31 -31.10 -30.03
CA TYR A 549 -14.80 -30.83 -31.37
C TYR A 549 -15.79 -29.92 -32.12
N LEU A 550 -15.25 -28.97 -32.89
CA LEU A 550 -16.07 -28.16 -33.77
C LEU A 550 -16.57 -29.02 -34.93
N ASP A 551 -17.86 -29.03 -35.13
CA ASP A 551 -18.46 -29.65 -36.31
C ASP A 551 -18.15 -28.82 -37.56
N LYS A 552 -18.02 -29.51 -38.72
CA LYS A 552 -17.69 -28.86 -40.00
C LYS A 552 -18.83 -28.00 -40.51
#